data_bb171873c089518d1bb8dad1a4d9bdea
#
_entry.id   bb171873c089518d1bb8dad1a4d9bdea
#
_cell.length_a   1.000
_cell.length_b   1.000
_cell.length_c   1.000
_cell.angle_alpha   90.00
_cell.angle_beta   90.00
_cell.angle_gamma   90.00
#
_symmetry.space_group_name_H-M   'P 1'
#
loop_
_entity.id
_entity.type
_entity.pdbx_description
1 polymer ?
#
loop_
_entity_poly.entity_id
_entity_poly.type
_entity_poly.pdbx_seq_one_letter_code
_entity_poly.pdbx_strand_id
1 'polypeptide(L)'
;MQLKEQGLLEQRGRKLMAPQRDTEQFHSAWLLSRAMQETVQRYAVVLRVLEISQTISRGQLEKTSRKIAERLSSLYGMSSPEFYDKNVFSCLVTALREQELVISTEDGTLKHSDNSRALQADINQLVWPEISQHLLQLESV
;
A
#
# COMPACT_ATOMS: atom_id res chain seq x y z
N MET A 1 -1.76 16.96 15.64
CA MET A 1 -1.56 15.63 14.97
C MET A 1 -1.13 14.64 16.05
N GLN A 2 -1.93 13.63 16.27
CA GLN A 2 -1.76 12.67 17.38
C GLN A 2 -0.34 12.05 17.49
N LEU A 3 0.34 11.77 16.37
CA LEU A 3 1.69 11.19 16.40
C LEU A 3 2.74 12.08 17.07
N LYS A 4 2.59 13.40 16.98
CA LYS A 4 3.46 14.36 17.67
C LYS A 4 3.16 14.41 19.19
N GLU A 5 1.88 14.37 19.54
CA GLU A 5 1.45 14.39 20.95
C GLU A 5 1.90 13.14 21.69
N GLN A 6 1.98 12.01 20.99
CA GLN A 6 2.51 10.74 21.51
C GLN A 6 4.04 10.61 21.46
N GLY A 7 4.74 11.64 20.96
CA GLY A 7 6.21 11.62 20.84
C GLY A 7 6.74 10.67 19.75
N LEU A 8 5.87 10.15 18.87
CA LEU A 8 6.27 9.27 17.77
C LEU A 8 6.88 10.02 16.58
N LEU A 9 6.68 11.33 16.54
CA LEU A 9 7.32 12.24 15.60
C LEU A 9 7.77 13.51 16.33
N GLU A 10 9.00 13.94 16.06
CA GLU A 10 9.54 15.22 16.52
C GLU A 10 9.46 16.27 15.41
N GLN A 11 9.10 17.48 15.77
CA GLN A 11 9.17 18.60 14.83
C GLN A 11 10.35 19.51 15.17
N ARG A 12 11.26 19.66 14.20
CA ARG A 12 12.36 20.63 14.26
C ARG A 12 12.21 21.65 13.14
N GLY A 13 11.67 22.82 13.46
CA GLY A 13 11.31 23.83 12.47
C GLY A 13 10.17 23.36 11.57
N ARG A 14 10.42 23.28 10.25
CA ARG A 14 9.45 22.78 9.25
C ARG A 14 9.58 21.28 8.95
N LYS A 15 10.57 20.58 9.55
CA LYS A 15 10.83 19.16 9.28
C LYS A 15 10.21 18.30 10.38
N LEU A 16 9.63 17.18 9.98
CA LEU A 16 9.25 16.09 10.85
C LEU A 16 10.39 15.07 10.87
N MET A 17 10.75 14.60 12.06
CA MET A 17 11.83 13.65 12.27
C MET A 17 11.36 12.51 13.14
N ALA A 18 11.97 11.34 12.98
CA ALA A 18 11.81 10.24 13.92
C ALA A 18 12.44 10.59 15.27
N PRO A 19 11.93 10.03 16.39
CA PRO A 19 12.56 10.17 17.70
C PRO A 19 14.00 9.66 17.72
N GLN A 20 14.77 10.04 18.73
CA GLN A 20 16.15 9.53 18.90
C GLN A 20 16.16 8.01 19.06
N ARG A 21 17.15 7.35 18.43
CA ARG A 21 17.18 5.88 18.28
C ARG A 21 17.07 5.09 19.60
N ASP A 22 17.62 5.53 20.66
CA ASP A 22 17.68 4.77 21.93
C ASP A 22 16.54 5.13 22.90
N THR A 23 15.39 5.56 22.40
CA THR A 23 14.22 5.93 23.19
C THR A 23 13.05 4.95 22.99
N GLU A 24 12.16 4.85 23.99
CA GLU A 24 10.91 4.10 23.88
C GLU A 24 10.04 4.63 22.72
N GLN A 25 10.03 5.94 22.49
CA GLN A 25 9.31 6.58 21.43
C GLN A 25 9.81 6.12 20.04
N PHE A 26 11.13 5.96 19.89
CA PHE A 26 11.68 5.41 18.65
C PHE A 26 11.26 3.95 18.44
N HIS A 27 11.32 3.13 19.50
CA HIS A 27 10.89 1.73 19.41
C HIS A 27 9.42 1.62 19.03
N SER A 28 8.55 2.42 19.64
CA SER A 28 7.12 2.47 19.31
C SER A 28 6.85 2.96 17.88
N ALA A 29 7.57 4.00 17.42
CA ALA A 29 7.48 4.49 16.05
C ALA A 29 7.95 3.44 15.04
N TRP A 30 9.00 2.69 15.35
CA TRP A 30 9.51 1.61 14.52
C TRP A 30 8.51 0.45 14.41
N LEU A 31 7.90 0.02 15.52
CA LEU A 31 6.86 -1.02 15.51
C LEU A 31 5.64 -0.59 14.70
N LEU A 32 5.19 0.65 14.85
CA LEU A 32 4.08 1.20 14.06
C LEU A 32 4.42 1.21 12.57
N SER A 33 5.62 1.66 12.22
CA SER A 33 6.11 1.66 10.83
C SER A 33 6.08 0.25 10.23
N ARG A 34 6.53 -0.76 10.97
CA ARG A 34 6.48 -2.15 10.52
C ARG A 34 5.05 -2.67 10.36
N ALA A 35 4.16 -2.38 11.29
CA ALA A 35 2.76 -2.77 11.20
C ALA A 35 2.06 -2.14 9.98
N MET A 36 2.44 -0.92 9.61
CA MET A 36 1.90 -0.24 8.43
C MET A 36 2.46 -0.75 7.11
N GLN A 37 3.64 -1.38 7.09
CA GLN A 37 4.29 -1.85 5.86
C GLN A 37 3.41 -2.81 5.07
N GLU A 38 2.80 -3.78 5.71
CA GLU A 38 1.92 -4.73 5.03
C GLU A 38 0.73 -4.04 4.34
N THR A 39 0.17 -3.03 4.97
CA THR A 39 -0.92 -2.23 4.38
C THR A 39 -0.43 -1.43 3.19
N VAL A 40 0.70 -0.74 3.31
CA VAL A 40 1.31 0.04 2.21
C VAL A 40 1.65 -0.87 1.02
N GLN A 41 2.18 -2.06 1.28
CA GLN A 41 2.51 -3.05 0.25
C GLN A 41 1.26 -3.56 -0.47
N ARG A 42 0.14 -3.79 0.25
CA ARG A 42 -1.15 -4.15 -0.38
C ARG A 42 -1.67 -3.05 -1.30
N TYR A 43 -1.59 -1.79 -0.88
CA TYR A 43 -1.92 -0.66 -1.74
C TYR A 43 -1.04 -0.62 -2.99
N ALA A 44 0.27 -0.81 -2.84
CA ALA A 44 1.20 -0.85 -3.96
C ALA A 44 0.84 -1.94 -4.98
N VAL A 45 0.48 -3.14 -4.51
CA VAL A 45 0.04 -4.26 -5.37
C VAL A 45 -1.22 -3.87 -6.16
N VAL A 46 -2.26 -3.38 -5.49
CA VAL A 46 -3.53 -3.03 -6.16
C VAL A 46 -3.34 -1.92 -7.18
N LEU A 47 -2.61 -0.86 -6.82
CA LEU A 47 -2.35 0.26 -7.73
C LEU A 47 -1.51 -0.18 -8.94
N ARG A 48 -0.53 -1.08 -8.74
CA ARG A 48 0.26 -1.62 -9.85
C ARG A 48 -0.58 -2.47 -10.80
N VAL A 49 -1.47 -3.31 -10.28
CA VAL A 49 -2.40 -4.10 -11.11
C VAL A 49 -3.29 -3.19 -11.96
N LEU A 50 -3.83 -2.12 -11.35
CA LEU A 50 -4.62 -1.12 -12.07
C LEU A 50 -3.82 -0.42 -13.18
N GLU A 51 -2.57 -0.05 -12.89
CA GLU A 51 -1.68 0.60 -13.85
C GLU A 51 -1.42 -0.28 -15.08
N ILE A 52 -1.11 -1.56 -14.87
CA ILE A 52 -0.82 -2.51 -15.94
C ILE A 52 -2.08 -2.81 -16.76
N SER A 53 -3.20 -3.01 -16.09
CA SER A 53 -4.47 -3.41 -16.74
C SER A 53 -5.18 -2.25 -17.43
N GLN A 54 -4.87 -1.01 -17.05
CA GLN A 54 -5.56 0.23 -17.43
C GLN A 54 -7.03 0.25 -17.02
N THR A 55 -7.80 -0.76 -17.40
CA THR A 55 -9.17 -1.03 -16.94
C THR A 55 -9.33 -2.49 -16.57
N ILE A 56 -10.01 -2.77 -15.44
CA ILE A 56 -10.16 -4.12 -14.92
C ILE A 56 -11.46 -4.25 -14.12
N SER A 57 -12.13 -5.40 -14.18
CA SER A 57 -13.29 -5.64 -13.32
C SER A 57 -12.87 -5.75 -11.85
N ARG A 58 -13.76 -5.36 -10.93
CA ARG A 58 -13.51 -5.43 -9.50
C ARG A 58 -13.04 -6.82 -9.06
N GLY A 59 -13.76 -7.87 -9.50
CA GLY A 59 -13.43 -9.25 -9.12
C GLY A 59 -12.06 -9.70 -9.64
N GLN A 60 -11.68 -9.28 -10.84
CA GLN A 60 -10.33 -9.55 -11.38
C GLN A 60 -9.26 -8.78 -10.64
N LEU A 61 -9.49 -7.51 -10.31
CA LEU A 61 -8.55 -6.71 -9.52
C LEU A 61 -8.27 -7.36 -8.17
N GLU A 62 -9.31 -7.72 -7.41
CA GLU A 62 -9.16 -8.39 -6.12
C GLU A 62 -8.43 -9.74 -6.24
N LYS A 63 -8.81 -10.57 -7.22
CA LYS A 63 -8.21 -11.88 -7.44
C LYS A 63 -6.74 -11.80 -7.84
N THR A 64 -6.42 -10.90 -8.76
CA THR A 64 -5.05 -10.73 -9.27
C THR A 64 -4.14 -10.14 -8.21
N SER A 65 -4.60 -9.10 -7.52
CA SER A 65 -3.85 -8.48 -6.42
C SER A 65 -3.55 -9.48 -5.30
N ARG A 66 -4.53 -10.32 -4.94
CA ARG A 66 -4.34 -11.39 -3.96
C ARG A 66 -3.27 -12.40 -4.39
N LYS A 67 -3.28 -12.85 -5.65
CA LYS A 67 -2.26 -13.78 -6.17
C LYS A 67 -0.85 -13.20 -6.12
N ILE A 68 -0.72 -11.93 -6.47
CA ILE A 68 0.57 -11.22 -6.39
C ILE A 68 1.02 -11.12 -4.93
N ALA A 69 0.13 -10.73 -4.02
CA ALA A 69 0.43 -10.65 -2.60
C ALA A 69 0.84 -12.00 -2.01
N GLU A 70 0.15 -13.08 -2.37
CA GLU A 70 0.49 -14.46 -1.97
C GLU A 70 1.90 -14.85 -2.44
N ARG A 71 2.24 -14.51 -3.69
CA ARG A 71 3.59 -14.73 -4.23
C ARG A 71 4.65 -13.91 -3.50
N LEU A 72 4.39 -12.63 -3.25
CA LEU A 72 5.30 -11.77 -2.49
C LEU A 72 5.49 -12.28 -1.06
N SER A 73 4.41 -12.72 -0.41
CA SER A 73 4.47 -13.32 0.92
C SER A 73 5.41 -14.54 0.95
N SER A 74 5.30 -15.41 -0.05
CA SER A 74 6.16 -16.60 -0.16
C SER A 74 7.62 -16.26 -0.45
N LEU A 75 7.88 -15.26 -1.29
CA LEU A 75 9.24 -14.87 -1.70
C LEU A 75 10.00 -14.10 -0.61
N TYR A 76 9.29 -13.26 0.15
CA TYR A 76 9.91 -12.34 1.12
C TYR A 76 9.66 -12.75 2.58
N GLY A 77 9.12 -13.94 2.81
CA GLY A 77 8.92 -14.48 4.15
C GLY A 77 7.93 -13.70 5.01
N MET A 78 6.94 -13.06 4.38
CA MET A 78 5.87 -12.40 5.11
C MET A 78 4.91 -13.45 5.67
N SER A 79 5.02 -13.71 6.96
CA SER A 79 4.29 -14.81 7.63
C SER A 79 2.88 -14.43 8.10
N SER A 80 2.39 -13.27 7.75
CA SER A 80 1.03 -12.83 8.10
C SER A 80 0.01 -13.39 7.11
N PRO A 81 -0.88 -14.32 7.52
CA PRO A 81 -1.92 -14.87 6.65
C PRO A 81 -2.87 -13.80 6.12
N GLU A 82 -3.05 -12.73 6.90
CA GLU A 82 -3.91 -11.59 6.54
C GLU A 82 -3.35 -10.80 5.37
N PHE A 83 -2.06 -10.92 5.06
CA PHE A 83 -1.43 -10.16 3.99
C PHE A 83 -2.11 -10.36 2.64
N TYR A 84 -2.55 -11.58 2.34
CA TYR A 84 -3.26 -11.93 1.09
C TYR A 84 -4.71 -12.38 1.31
N ASP A 85 -5.33 -12.00 2.44
CA ASP A 85 -6.74 -12.32 2.72
C ASP A 85 -7.68 -11.63 1.71
N LYS A 86 -8.66 -12.38 1.24
CA LYS A 86 -9.64 -11.91 0.24
C LYS A 86 -10.44 -10.71 0.75
N ASN A 87 -10.88 -10.75 2.00
CA ASN A 87 -11.72 -9.70 2.56
C ASN A 87 -10.94 -8.39 2.72
N VAL A 88 -9.65 -8.49 3.06
CA VAL A 88 -8.77 -7.33 3.16
C VAL A 88 -8.65 -6.62 1.81
N PHE A 89 -8.45 -7.36 0.71
CA PHE A 89 -8.40 -6.77 -0.62
C PHE A 89 -9.74 -6.17 -1.06
N SER A 90 -10.85 -6.83 -0.73
CA SER A 90 -12.17 -6.29 -1.00
C SER A 90 -12.43 -4.96 -0.27
N CYS A 91 -12.08 -4.90 1.02
CA CYS A 91 -12.17 -3.65 1.81
C CYS A 91 -11.26 -2.55 1.25
N LEU A 92 -10.04 -2.91 0.83
CA LEU A 92 -9.09 -1.97 0.26
C LEU A 92 -9.59 -1.36 -1.05
N VAL A 93 -10.12 -2.17 -1.97
CA VAL A 93 -10.72 -1.69 -3.22
C VAL A 93 -11.93 -0.80 -2.94
N THR A 94 -12.75 -1.15 -1.95
CA THR A 94 -13.87 -0.31 -1.52
C THR A 94 -13.39 1.05 -1.03
N ALA A 95 -12.40 1.09 -0.14
CA ALA A 95 -11.83 2.33 0.38
C ALA A 95 -11.23 3.21 -0.72
N LEU A 96 -10.53 2.62 -1.70
CA LEU A 96 -9.99 3.35 -2.84
C LEU A 96 -11.10 3.99 -3.70
N ARG A 97 -12.23 3.32 -3.84
CA ARG A 97 -13.40 3.87 -4.58
C ARG A 97 -14.09 4.98 -3.80
N GLU A 98 -14.30 4.81 -2.51
CA GLU A 98 -14.93 5.83 -1.65
C GLU A 98 -14.12 7.13 -1.58
N GLN A 99 -12.81 7.03 -1.72
CA GLN A 99 -11.90 8.17 -1.78
C GLN A 99 -11.66 8.70 -3.20
N GLU A 100 -12.40 8.21 -4.18
CA GLU A 100 -12.28 8.58 -5.59
C GLU A 100 -10.87 8.39 -6.19
N LEU A 101 -10.07 7.51 -5.58
CA LEU A 101 -8.75 7.12 -6.08
C LEU A 101 -8.86 6.10 -7.20
N VAL A 102 -9.93 5.30 -7.17
CA VAL A 102 -10.31 4.36 -8.22
C VAL A 102 -11.74 4.70 -8.67
N ILE A 103 -11.92 4.91 -9.95
CA ILE A 103 -13.20 5.30 -10.55
C ILE A 103 -13.73 4.20 -11.44
N SER A 104 -15.07 4.10 -11.52
CA SER A 104 -15.74 3.18 -12.43
C SER A 104 -15.87 3.81 -13.81
N THR A 105 -15.64 3.01 -14.83
CA THR A 105 -15.94 3.37 -16.23
C THR A 105 -17.41 3.09 -16.55
N GLU A 106 -17.85 3.51 -17.73
CA GLU A 106 -19.21 3.24 -18.22
C GLU A 106 -19.52 1.75 -18.33
N ASP A 107 -18.50 0.93 -18.63
CA ASP A 107 -18.60 -0.54 -18.72
C ASP A 107 -18.61 -1.24 -17.33
N GLY A 108 -18.55 -0.47 -16.24
CA GLY A 108 -18.48 -1.02 -14.87
C GLY A 108 -17.11 -1.54 -14.47
N THR A 109 -16.07 -1.38 -15.31
CA THR A 109 -14.69 -1.67 -14.93
C THR A 109 -14.08 -0.54 -14.09
N LEU A 110 -12.97 -0.81 -13.45
CA LEU A 110 -12.24 0.13 -12.60
C LEU A 110 -10.99 0.63 -13.30
N LYS A 111 -10.66 1.89 -13.09
CA LYS A 111 -9.41 2.50 -13.56
C LYS A 111 -8.85 3.49 -12.53
N HIS A 112 -7.59 3.85 -12.70
CA HIS A 112 -6.97 4.93 -11.92
C HIS A 112 -7.68 6.27 -12.12
N SER A 113 -7.81 7.05 -11.04
CA SER A 113 -8.00 8.49 -11.13
C SER A 113 -6.64 9.21 -11.20
N ASP A 114 -6.63 10.49 -11.50
CA ASP A 114 -5.39 11.28 -11.50
C ASP A 114 -4.79 11.37 -10.08
N ASN A 115 -5.63 11.44 -9.06
CA ASN A 115 -5.19 11.46 -7.66
C ASN A 115 -4.51 10.14 -7.23
N SER A 116 -4.92 9.00 -7.78
CA SER A 116 -4.30 7.72 -7.43
C SER A 116 -2.90 7.56 -8.00
N ARG A 117 -2.57 8.22 -9.10
CA ARG A 117 -1.19 8.22 -9.64
C ARG A 117 -0.22 8.95 -8.72
N ALA A 118 -0.64 10.07 -8.14
CA ALA A 118 0.15 10.79 -7.14
C ALA A 118 0.35 9.92 -5.88
N LEU A 119 -0.72 9.30 -5.38
CA LEU A 119 -0.64 8.37 -4.25
C LEU A 119 0.29 7.19 -4.53
N GLN A 120 0.24 6.63 -5.73
CA GLN A 120 1.13 5.52 -6.12
C GLN A 120 2.60 5.92 -6.07
N ALA A 121 2.95 7.13 -6.51
CA ALA A 121 4.32 7.63 -6.43
C ALA A 121 4.80 7.74 -4.98
N ASP A 122 3.95 8.23 -4.08
CA ASP A 122 4.25 8.32 -2.64
C ASP A 122 4.39 6.94 -2.00
N ILE A 123 3.48 6.02 -2.31
CA ILE A 123 3.50 4.64 -1.81
C ILE A 123 4.77 3.91 -2.27
N ASN A 124 5.19 4.08 -3.51
CA ASN A 124 6.40 3.45 -4.04
C ASN A 124 7.68 3.88 -3.31
N GLN A 125 7.68 5.07 -2.68
CA GLN A 125 8.79 5.50 -1.83
C GLN A 125 8.79 4.85 -0.44
N LEU A 126 7.63 4.39 0.04
CA LEU A 126 7.45 3.80 1.36
C LEU A 126 7.58 2.26 1.36
N VAL A 127 7.36 1.63 0.22
CA VAL A 127 7.46 0.17 0.05
C VAL A 127 8.93 -0.26 0.06
N TRP A 128 9.20 -1.42 0.62
CA TRP A 128 10.54 -1.98 0.60
C TRP A 128 11.07 -2.09 -0.84
N PRO A 129 12.35 -1.72 -1.07
CA PRO A 129 12.94 -1.66 -2.42
C PRO A 129 12.80 -2.96 -3.21
N GLU A 130 12.95 -4.11 -2.56
CA GLU A 130 12.85 -5.43 -3.18
C GLU A 130 11.44 -5.69 -3.72
N ILE A 131 10.42 -5.31 -2.95
CA ILE A 131 9.02 -5.45 -3.35
C ILE A 131 8.69 -4.46 -4.45
N SER A 132 9.14 -3.22 -4.33
CA SER A 132 8.98 -2.19 -5.36
C SER A 132 9.58 -2.64 -6.70
N GLN A 133 10.80 -3.16 -6.69
CA GLN A 133 11.46 -3.70 -7.89
C GLN A 133 10.68 -4.86 -8.50
N HIS A 134 10.20 -5.78 -7.66
CA HIS A 134 9.39 -6.92 -8.14
C HIS A 134 8.10 -6.45 -8.80
N LEU A 135 7.41 -5.46 -8.22
CA LEU A 135 6.18 -4.90 -8.79
C LEU A 135 6.45 -4.19 -10.12
N LEU A 136 7.58 -3.49 -10.25
CA LEU A 136 7.96 -2.83 -11.50
C LEU A 136 8.25 -3.81 -12.64
N GLN A 137 8.72 -5.03 -12.32
CA GLN A 137 8.99 -6.09 -13.29
C GLN A 137 7.71 -6.79 -13.81
N LEU A 138 6.56 -6.54 -13.19
CA LEU A 138 5.29 -7.06 -13.71
C LEU A 138 4.90 -6.28 -14.98
N GLU A 139 4.90 -6.95 -16.11
CA GLU A 139 4.57 -6.36 -17.42
C GLU A 139 3.13 -6.67 -17.86
N SER A 140 2.55 -7.78 -17.34
CA SER A 140 1.18 -8.20 -17.64
C SER A 140 0.56 -8.95 -16.47
N VAL A 141 -0.75 -8.92 -16.39
CA VAL A 141 -1.51 -9.55 -15.29
C VAL A 141 -2.62 -10.44 -15.85
#